data_e54550c32b1bc9a4b29c1c03cdcbe214
#
_entry.id   e54550c32b1bc9a4b29c1c03cdcbe214
#
_cell.length_a   1.000
_cell.length_b   1.000
_cell.length_c   1.000
_cell.angle_alpha   90.00
_cell.angle_beta   90.00
_cell.angle_gamma   90.00
#
_symmetry.space_group_name_H-M   'P 1'
#
loop_
_entity.id
_entity.type
_entity.pdbx_description
1 polymer ?
#
loop_
_entity_poly.entity_id
_entity_poly.type
_entity_poly.pdbx_seq_one_letter_code
_entity_poly.pdbx_strand_id
1 'polypeptide(L)'
;MNSYTTIDGRAVAEIEEKKSRFIASLAHVETEEEALAFLEEIRAANRMARHNAYAYVLREDGAGAAGRVRYSDDGEPQKTAGMPTLEALQHAGLTDVICVVTRYFGGVLLGTGGLVRAYTGATQAGIEAATKVVVSSCVDISVRIEYPLYDQMLRIASDCGAKVLDTQYAEAVTLKLRMLDGTQQPLLDKITELCRGQERVEVSNPIDAMF
;
A
#
# COMPACT_ATOMS: atom_id res chain seq x y z
N MET A 1 -7.55 8.33 -14.24
CA MET A 1 -6.37 7.78 -13.53
C MET A 1 -6.88 7.06 -12.30
N ASN A 2 -6.67 5.77 -12.20
CA ASN A 2 -7.08 5.01 -11.00
C ASN A 2 -5.90 5.00 -10.04
N SER A 3 -5.91 5.92 -9.08
CA SER A 3 -5.01 5.87 -7.94
C SER A 3 -5.74 5.30 -6.72
N TYR A 4 -5.04 4.59 -5.88
CA TYR A 4 -5.57 4.07 -4.62
C TYR A 4 -4.56 4.24 -3.49
N THR A 5 -5.06 4.22 -2.26
CA THR A 5 -4.23 4.34 -1.07
C THR A 5 -4.09 2.98 -0.39
N THR A 6 -2.87 2.60 -0.07
CA THR A 6 -2.53 1.42 0.71
C THR A 6 -1.49 1.77 1.78
N ILE A 7 -0.84 0.78 2.37
CA ILE A 7 0.28 0.97 3.29
C ILE A 7 1.56 0.41 2.69
N ASP A 8 2.70 0.98 3.05
CA ASP A 8 4.01 0.45 2.70
C ASP A 8 4.42 -0.63 3.72
N GLY A 9 4.52 -1.87 3.24
CA GLY A 9 4.96 -3.00 4.05
C GLY A 9 4.03 -3.36 5.20
N ARG A 10 4.52 -3.28 6.44
CA ARG A 10 3.82 -3.75 7.65
C ARG A 10 3.81 -2.69 8.74
N ALA A 11 2.76 -2.71 9.56
CA ALA A 11 2.65 -1.86 10.74
C ALA A 11 2.05 -2.64 11.92
N VAL A 12 2.44 -2.27 13.14
CA VAL A 12 1.91 -2.85 14.37
C VAL A 12 1.67 -1.73 15.38
N ALA A 13 0.51 -1.80 16.02
CA ALA A 13 0.22 -0.96 17.18
C ALA A 13 -0.51 -1.76 18.25
N GLU A 14 -0.42 -1.32 19.50
CA GLU A 14 -1.06 -1.95 20.63
C GLU A 14 -1.82 -0.91 21.44
N ILE A 15 -3.01 -1.27 21.89
CA ILE A 15 -3.77 -0.51 22.87
C ILE A 15 -4.18 -1.42 24.05
N GLU A 16 -4.42 -0.82 25.19
CA GLU A 16 -4.98 -1.49 26.35
C GLU A 16 -6.37 -0.91 26.70
N GLU A 17 -7.37 -1.77 26.85
CA GLU A 17 -8.70 -1.39 27.32
C GLU A 17 -9.14 -2.34 28.44
N LYS A 18 -9.39 -1.82 29.65
CA LYS A 18 -9.76 -2.59 30.85
C LYS A 18 -8.86 -3.81 31.08
N LYS A 19 -7.56 -3.62 31.03
CA LYS A 19 -6.51 -4.65 31.15
C LYS A 19 -6.47 -5.69 30.03
N SER A 20 -7.37 -5.64 29.04
CA SER A 20 -7.26 -6.43 27.82
C SER A 20 -6.32 -5.71 26.85
N ARG A 21 -5.38 -6.46 26.24
CA ARG A 21 -4.47 -5.94 25.22
C ARG A 21 -5.01 -6.27 23.84
N PHE A 22 -4.97 -5.30 22.96
CA PHE A 22 -5.37 -5.43 21.57
C PHE A 22 -4.20 -5.01 20.68
N ILE A 23 -3.68 -5.95 19.90
CA ILE A 23 -2.53 -5.74 19.03
C ILE A 23 -3.05 -5.76 17.60
N ALA A 24 -3.04 -4.62 16.93
CA ALA A 24 -3.36 -4.52 15.52
C ALA A 24 -2.09 -4.70 14.68
N SER A 25 -2.08 -5.72 13.84
CA SER A 25 -1.02 -6.03 12.88
C SER A 25 -1.57 -5.82 11.49
N LEU A 26 -0.98 -4.89 10.73
CA LEU A 26 -1.36 -4.57 9.35
C LEU A 26 -0.28 -5.02 8.38
N ALA A 27 -0.69 -5.42 7.18
CA ALA A 27 0.21 -5.70 6.06
C ALA A 27 -0.42 -5.26 4.74
N HIS A 28 0.42 -4.79 3.82
CA HIS A 28 0.06 -4.69 2.41
C HIS A 28 -0.08 -6.09 1.83
N VAL A 29 -1.20 -6.35 1.13
CA VAL A 29 -1.50 -7.62 0.49
C VAL A 29 -2.31 -7.36 -0.78
N GLU A 30 -1.99 -8.04 -1.86
CA GLU A 30 -2.66 -7.86 -3.15
C GLU A 30 -3.64 -9.01 -3.45
N THR A 31 -3.46 -10.15 -2.76
CA THR A 31 -4.28 -11.36 -2.98
C THR A 31 -4.88 -11.90 -1.68
N GLU A 32 -5.94 -12.71 -1.82
CA GLU A 32 -6.54 -13.41 -0.68
C GLU A 32 -5.55 -14.41 -0.05
N GLU A 33 -4.72 -15.05 -0.86
CA GLU A 33 -3.70 -15.99 -0.42
C GLU A 33 -2.68 -15.30 0.48
N GLU A 34 -2.21 -14.11 0.10
CA GLU A 34 -1.29 -13.31 0.93
C GLU A 34 -1.95 -12.87 2.23
N ALA A 35 -3.21 -12.43 2.17
CA ALA A 35 -3.96 -12.05 3.35
C ALA A 35 -4.12 -13.22 4.34
N LEU A 36 -4.44 -14.41 3.85
CA LEU A 36 -4.57 -15.60 4.70
C LEU A 36 -3.21 -16.08 5.22
N ALA A 37 -2.15 -15.99 4.42
CA ALA A 37 -0.80 -16.32 4.87
C ALA A 37 -0.35 -15.40 6.02
N PHE A 38 -0.60 -14.09 5.92
CA PHE A 38 -0.33 -13.14 6.99
C PHE A 38 -1.16 -13.43 8.25
N LEU A 39 -2.45 -13.77 8.11
CA LEU A 39 -3.29 -14.16 9.24
C LEU A 39 -2.70 -15.37 9.98
N GLU A 40 -2.26 -16.41 9.27
CA GLU A 40 -1.66 -17.59 9.87
C GLU A 40 -0.31 -17.29 10.54
N GLU A 41 0.49 -16.38 9.97
CA GLU A 41 1.72 -15.88 10.61
C GLU A 41 1.41 -15.23 11.97
N ILE A 42 0.41 -14.33 12.03
CA ILE A 42 0.02 -13.65 13.27
C ILE A 42 -0.54 -14.65 14.29
N ARG A 43 -1.35 -15.59 13.87
CA ARG A 43 -1.87 -16.67 14.73
C ARG A 43 -0.75 -17.51 15.33
N ALA A 44 0.24 -17.88 14.50
CA ALA A 44 1.38 -18.66 14.94
C ALA A 44 2.27 -17.91 15.94
N ALA A 45 2.42 -16.59 15.78
CA ALA A 45 3.15 -15.73 16.69
C ALA A 45 2.39 -15.51 18.02
N ASN A 46 1.05 -15.63 18.00
CA ASN A 46 0.16 -15.30 19.14
C ASN A 46 -0.65 -16.52 19.64
N ARG A 47 -0.02 -17.69 19.76
CA ARG A 47 -0.69 -18.97 20.12
C ARG A 47 -1.47 -18.95 21.44
N MET A 48 -1.14 -18.03 22.33
CA MET A 48 -1.82 -17.89 23.62
C MET A 48 -3.05 -16.97 23.54
N ALA A 49 -3.21 -16.24 22.44
CA ALA A 49 -4.40 -15.41 22.21
C ALA A 49 -5.59 -16.29 21.81
N ARG A 50 -6.79 -15.96 22.34
CA ARG A 50 -8.01 -16.68 21.99
C ARG A 50 -8.66 -16.17 20.71
N HIS A 51 -8.41 -14.91 20.35
CA HIS A 51 -9.06 -14.23 19.26
C HIS A 51 -8.02 -13.47 18.44
N ASN A 52 -8.03 -13.72 17.14
CA ASN A 52 -7.28 -13.01 16.10
C ASN A 52 -8.31 -12.58 15.05
N ALA A 53 -9.15 -11.61 15.43
CA ALA A 53 -10.16 -11.06 14.53
C ALA A 53 -9.48 -10.31 13.40
N TYR A 54 -10.03 -10.40 12.19
CA TYR A 54 -9.38 -9.79 11.03
C TYR A 54 -10.36 -9.19 10.05
N ALA A 55 -9.87 -8.29 9.25
CA ALA A 55 -10.51 -7.83 8.03
C ALA A 55 -9.46 -7.53 6.95
N TYR A 56 -9.82 -7.77 5.69
CA TYR A 56 -9.04 -7.30 4.55
C TYR A 56 -9.92 -6.63 3.51
N VAL A 57 -9.31 -5.71 2.78
CA VAL A 57 -9.88 -5.00 1.65
C VAL A 57 -8.91 -5.16 0.49
N LEU A 58 -9.33 -5.85 -0.55
CA LEU A 58 -8.58 -6.03 -1.79
C LEU A 58 -9.29 -5.28 -2.90
N ARG A 59 -8.53 -4.64 -3.77
CA ARG A 59 -9.10 -4.01 -4.97
C ARG A 59 -9.48 -5.05 -6.02
N GLU A 60 -10.19 -4.59 -7.02
CA GLU A 60 -10.42 -5.32 -8.25
C GLU A 60 -9.09 -5.48 -8.99
N ASP A 61 -8.68 -6.70 -9.28
CA ASP A 61 -7.49 -6.94 -10.09
C ASP A 61 -7.80 -6.59 -11.56
N GLY A 62 -6.76 -6.20 -12.30
CA GLY A 62 -6.89 -5.85 -13.73
C GLY A 62 -7.33 -7.04 -14.62
N ALA A 63 -7.49 -8.24 -14.07
CA ALA A 63 -7.98 -9.44 -14.72
C ALA A 63 -9.51 -9.58 -14.60
N GLY A 64 -10.21 -8.63 -13.96
CA GLY A 64 -11.67 -8.57 -13.87
C GLY A 64 -12.27 -9.33 -12.67
N ALA A 65 -11.46 -9.71 -11.68
CA ALA A 65 -11.98 -10.17 -10.40
C ALA A 65 -12.48 -8.96 -9.59
N ALA A 66 -13.73 -8.99 -9.14
CA ALA A 66 -14.29 -7.95 -8.29
C ALA A 66 -13.48 -7.80 -7.00
N GLY A 67 -13.26 -6.58 -6.57
CA GLY A 67 -12.61 -6.27 -5.30
C GLY A 67 -13.25 -7.06 -4.15
N ARG A 68 -12.42 -7.63 -3.27
CA ARG A 68 -12.89 -8.50 -2.18
C ARG A 68 -12.73 -7.83 -0.85
N VAL A 69 -13.79 -7.88 -0.07
CA VAL A 69 -13.75 -7.55 1.37
C VAL A 69 -14.16 -8.76 2.17
N ARG A 70 -13.44 -9.03 3.24
CA ARG A 70 -13.78 -10.10 4.16
C ARG A 70 -13.41 -9.72 5.58
N TYR A 71 -14.16 -10.23 6.52
CA TYR A 71 -13.86 -10.09 7.95
C TYR A 71 -14.27 -11.35 8.72
N SER A 72 -13.71 -11.49 9.93
CA SER A 72 -14.08 -12.52 10.89
C SER A 72 -13.92 -11.99 12.30
N ASP A 73 -14.89 -12.29 13.15
CA ASP A 73 -14.84 -12.00 14.58
C ASP A 73 -13.97 -13.02 15.36
N ASP A 74 -13.57 -14.13 14.74
CA ASP A 74 -12.70 -15.18 15.30
C ASP A 74 -13.12 -15.60 16.74
N GLY A 75 -14.43 -15.85 16.93
CA GLY A 75 -15.00 -16.30 18.20
C GLY A 75 -15.37 -15.18 19.18
N GLU A 76 -15.14 -13.92 18.87
CA GLU A 76 -15.77 -12.80 19.60
C GLU A 76 -17.28 -12.73 19.30
N PRO A 77 -18.09 -12.02 20.08
CA PRO A 77 -19.49 -11.81 19.77
C PRO A 77 -19.69 -11.22 18.38
N GLN A 78 -20.71 -11.70 17.69
CA GLN A 78 -20.97 -11.35 16.30
C GLN A 78 -20.94 -9.82 16.05
N LYS A 79 -20.18 -9.38 15.04
CA LYS A 79 -20.01 -7.98 14.61
C LYS A 79 -19.40 -7.05 15.67
N THR A 80 -18.63 -7.59 16.61
CA THR A 80 -17.97 -6.77 17.62
C THR A 80 -16.47 -6.59 17.41
N ALA A 81 -15.88 -7.33 16.45
CA ALA A 81 -14.44 -7.33 16.20
C ALA A 81 -14.10 -7.16 14.71
N GLY A 82 -14.40 -8.15 13.88
CA GLY A 82 -14.03 -8.12 12.47
C GLY A 82 -14.74 -7.02 11.66
N MET A 83 -16.04 -6.80 11.90
CA MET A 83 -16.79 -5.73 11.24
C MET A 83 -16.24 -4.33 11.60
N PRO A 84 -16.04 -3.98 12.90
CA PRO A 84 -15.41 -2.71 13.27
C PRO A 84 -14.01 -2.51 12.66
N THR A 85 -13.22 -3.59 12.55
CA THR A 85 -11.92 -3.57 11.87
C THR A 85 -12.08 -3.23 10.38
N LEU A 86 -13.03 -3.89 9.69
CA LEU A 86 -13.31 -3.60 8.28
C LEU A 86 -13.75 -2.14 8.07
N GLU A 87 -14.70 -1.67 8.87
CA GLU A 87 -15.20 -0.29 8.78
C GLU A 87 -14.07 0.73 8.99
N ALA A 88 -13.15 0.49 9.93
CA ALA A 88 -12.01 1.37 10.17
C ALA A 88 -11.06 1.43 8.95
N LEU A 89 -10.77 0.30 8.29
CA LEU A 89 -9.98 0.26 7.05
C LEU A 89 -10.65 1.03 5.92
N GLN A 90 -11.97 0.80 5.72
CA GLN A 90 -12.76 1.46 4.69
C GLN A 90 -12.87 2.98 4.92
N HIS A 91 -13.12 3.43 6.15
CA HIS A 91 -13.15 4.86 6.51
C HIS A 91 -11.80 5.55 6.29
N ALA A 92 -10.69 4.80 6.46
CA ALA A 92 -9.35 5.31 6.14
C ALA A 92 -9.05 5.35 4.63
N GLY A 93 -9.96 4.85 3.79
CA GLY A 93 -9.80 4.77 2.34
C GLY A 93 -8.70 3.81 1.88
N LEU A 94 -8.36 2.82 2.73
CA LEU A 94 -7.30 1.86 2.44
C LEU A 94 -7.85 0.67 1.64
N THR A 95 -7.05 0.23 0.68
CA THR A 95 -7.25 -1.02 -0.07
C THR A 95 -5.93 -1.78 -0.20
N ASP A 96 -5.97 -3.01 -0.66
CA ASP A 96 -4.82 -3.93 -0.70
C ASP A 96 -4.14 -4.03 0.67
N VAL A 97 -4.95 -4.25 1.71
CA VAL A 97 -4.52 -4.27 3.10
C VAL A 97 -5.30 -5.31 3.90
N ILE A 98 -4.59 -6.00 4.79
CA ILE A 98 -5.18 -6.79 5.89
C ILE A 98 -4.84 -6.14 7.23
N CYS A 99 -5.80 -6.21 8.17
CA CYS A 99 -5.57 -5.94 9.58
C CYS A 99 -6.01 -7.15 10.40
N VAL A 100 -5.12 -7.66 11.24
CA VAL A 100 -5.41 -8.70 12.24
C VAL A 100 -5.30 -8.07 13.61
N VAL A 101 -6.37 -8.10 14.38
CA VAL A 101 -6.39 -7.62 15.76
C VAL A 101 -6.38 -8.80 16.72
N THR A 102 -5.25 -9.02 17.36
CA THR A 102 -5.02 -10.06 18.36
C THR A 102 -5.41 -9.55 19.74
N ARG A 103 -6.27 -10.28 20.44
CA ARG A 103 -6.70 -9.91 21.79
C ARG A 103 -6.20 -10.86 22.87
N TYR A 104 -5.64 -10.28 23.94
CA TYR A 104 -5.35 -10.96 25.20
C TYR A 104 -6.32 -10.44 26.28
N PHE A 105 -7.14 -11.33 26.83
CA PHE A 105 -8.14 -10.98 27.84
C PHE A 105 -7.52 -10.60 29.18
N GLY A 106 -7.90 -9.43 29.70
CA GLY A 106 -7.38 -8.85 30.94
C GLY A 106 -8.19 -9.15 32.20
N GLY A 107 -9.14 -10.11 32.16
CA GLY A 107 -9.93 -10.48 33.31
C GLY A 107 -11.20 -9.64 33.53
N VAL A 108 -11.39 -8.54 32.75
CA VAL A 108 -12.55 -7.65 32.85
C VAL A 108 -13.37 -7.69 31.56
N LEU A 109 -14.67 -7.97 31.67
CA LEU A 109 -15.56 -7.97 30.50
C LEU A 109 -15.80 -6.54 30.01
N LEU A 110 -15.65 -6.35 28.67
CA LEU A 110 -15.88 -5.05 28.04
C LEU A 110 -17.36 -4.82 27.68
N GLY A 111 -18.12 -5.89 27.45
CA GLY A 111 -19.43 -5.87 26.80
C GLY A 111 -19.31 -5.58 25.29
N THR A 112 -20.38 -5.77 24.52
CA THR A 112 -20.39 -5.65 23.06
C THR A 112 -19.96 -4.25 22.60
N GLY A 113 -20.52 -3.19 23.18
CA GLY A 113 -20.12 -1.81 22.84
C GLY A 113 -18.68 -1.47 23.22
N GLY A 114 -18.14 -2.08 24.29
CA GLY A 114 -16.73 -1.95 24.67
C GLY A 114 -15.80 -2.65 23.69
N LEU A 115 -16.20 -3.85 23.24
CA LEU A 115 -15.44 -4.58 22.21
C LEU A 115 -15.37 -3.81 20.90
N VAL A 116 -16.51 -3.34 20.40
CA VAL A 116 -16.54 -2.51 19.15
C VAL A 116 -15.56 -1.35 19.26
N ARG A 117 -15.60 -0.58 20.34
CA ARG A 117 -14.68 0.56 20.54
C ARG A 117 -13.21 0.13 20.59
N ALA A 118 -12.92 -0.97 21.29
CA ALA A 118 -11.56 -1.47 21.44
C ALA A 118 -10.97 -1.96 20.09
N TYR A 119 -11.73 -2.75 19.33
CA TYR A 119 -11.29 -3.22 18.01
C TYR A 119 -11.14 -2.07 17.01
N THR A 120 -12.09 -1.12 16.99
CA THR A 120 -11.98 0.10 16.18
C THR A 120 -10.73 0.89 16.57
N GLY A 121 -10.53 1.16 17.87
CA GLY A 121 -9.39 1.94 18.35
C GLY A 121 -8.04 1.26 18.08
N ALA A 122 -7.95 -0.06 18.24
CA ALA A 122 -6.75 -0.81 17.91
C ALA A 122 -6.42 -0.71 16.41
N THR A 123 -7.43 -0.90 15.55
CA THR A 123 -7.26 -0.79 14.10
C THR A 123 -6.82 0.63 13.70
N GLN A 124 -7.44 1.67 14.27
CA GLN A 124 -7.06 3.06 14.02
C GLN A 124 -5.62 3.35 14.44
N ALA A 125 -5.19 2.88 15.63
CA ALA A 125 -3.81 2.99 16.06
C ALA A 125 -2.83 2.30 15.09
N GLY A 126 -3.20 1.11 14.57
CA GLY A 126 -2.43 0.42 13.53
C GLY A 126 -2.33 1.21 12.23
N ILE A 127 -3.43 1.81 11.79
CA ILE A 127 -3.48 2.67 10.59
C ILE A 127 -2.65 3.95 10.77
N GLU A 128 -2.63 4.52 11.96
CA GLU A 128 -1.81 5.69 12.29
C GLU A 128 -0.32 5.37 12.33
N ALA A 129 0.04 4.17 12.77
CA ALA A 129 1.42 3.68 12.78
C ALA A 129 1.93 3.28 11.39
N ALA A 130 1.04 3.07 10.42
CA ALA A 130 1.39 2.64 9.08
C ALA A 130 1.83 3.84 8.20
N THR A 131 2.82 3.59 7.34
CA THR A 131 3.18 4.53 6.27
C THR A 131 2.18 4.37 5.12
N LYS A 132 1.30 5.35 4.95
CA LYS A 132 0.33 5.35 3.83
C LYS A 132 1.02 5.78 2.56
N VAL A 133 0.73 5.07 1.47
CA VAL A 133 1.26 5.35 0.13
C VAL A 133 0.14 5.38 -0.90
N VAL A 134 0.31 6.22 -1.91
CA VAL A 134 -0.59 6.26 -3.07
C VAL A 134 0.05 5.49 -4.20
N VAL A 135 -0.65 4.49 -4.68
CA VAL A 135 -0.27 3.72 -5.87
C VAL A 135 -1.08 4.25 -7.05
N SER A 136 -0.42 4.46 -8.16
CA SER A 136 -1.01 5.01 -9.39
C SER A 136 -0.56 4.21 -10.60
N SER A 137 -1.35 4.22 -11.68
CA SER A 137 -0.90 3.73 -12.96
C SER A 137 0.23 4.62 -13.48
N CYS A 138 1.40 4.06 -13.68
CA CYS A 138 2.63 4.73 -14.06
C CYS A 138 3.27 4.08 -15.28
N VAL A 139 4.12 4.83 -15.97
CA VAL A 139 5.03 4.29 -16.97
C VAL A 139 6.47 4.59 -16.56
N ASP A 140 7.35 3.62 -16.76
CA ASP A 140 8.78 3.80 -16.60
C ASP A 140 9.39 4.10 -17.96
N ILE A 141 10.24 5.15 -17.99
CA ILE A 141 10.89 5.65 -19.20
C ILE A 141 12.39 5.51 -19.01
N SER A 142 13.03 4.74 -19.87
CA SER A 142 14.48 4.66 -19.95
C SER A 142 14.98 5.53 -21.10
N VAL A 143 15.84 6.49 -20.80
CA VAL A 143 16.43 7.37 -21.80
C VAL A 143 17.95 7.34 -21.73
N ARG A 144 18.61 7.09 -22.86
CA ARG A 144 20.08 7.12 -22.99
C ARG A 144 20.50 8.40 -23.69
N ILE A 145 21.34 9.19 -23.00
CA ILE A 145 21.82 10.50 -23.46
C ILE A 145 23.33 10.62 -23.30
N GLU A 146 23.94 11.59 -24.01
CA GLU A 146 25.32 11.96 -23.80
C GLU A 146 25.53 12.78 -22.53
N TYR A 147 26.70 12.69 -21.90
CA TYR A 147 27.04 13.40 -20.65
C TYR A 147 26.75 14.90 -20.64
N PRO A 148 27.05 15.67 -21.74
CA PRO A 148 26.77 17.10 -21.74
C PRO A 148 25.30 17.48 -21.63
N LEU A 149 24.40 16.56 -21.94
CA LEU A 149 22.95 16.79 -21.91
C LEU A 149 22.31 16.42 -20.53
N TYR A 150 23.09 15.81 -19.63
CA TYR A 150 22.58 15.25 -18.39
C TYR A 150 21.85 16.26 -17.50
N ASP A 151 22.48 17.38 -17.19
CA ASP A 151 21.89 18.40 -16.32
C ASP A 151 20.63 19.03 -16.92
N GLN A 152 20.63 19.22 -18.25
CA GLN A 152 19.45 19.73 -18.94
C GLN A 152 18.32 18.71 -18.93
N MET A 153 18.63 17.42 -19.11
CA MET A 153 17.65 16.34 -19.04
C MET A 153 16.99 16.24 -17.67
N LEU A 154 17.77 16.37 -16.58
CA LEU A 154 17.22 16.37 -15.23
C LEU A 154 16.23 17.51 -14.99
N ARG A 155 16.53 18.72 -15.52
CA ARG A 155 15.60 19.86 -15.43
C ARG A 155 14.33 19.59 -16.23
N ILE A 156 14.43 19.09 -17.45
CA ILE A 156 13.28 18.73 -18.28
C ILE A 156 12.42 17.68 -17.59
N ALA A 157 13.03 16.65 -17.01
CA ALA A 157 12.32 15.60 -16.26
C ALA A 157 11.56 16.20 -15.08
N SER A 158 12.22 17.04 -14.28
CA SER A 158 11.59 17.74 -13.13
C SER A 158 10.43 18.63 -13.57
N ASP A 159 10.62 19.45 -14.63
CA ASP A 159 9.59 20.37 -15.14
C ASP A 159 8.37 19.63 -15.70
N CYS A 160 8.56 18.40 -16.17
CA CYS A 160 7.47 17.53 -16.64
C CYS A 160 6.86 16.68 -15.53
N GLY A 161 7.32 16.78 -14.28
CA GLY A 161 6.84 16.01 -13.15
C GLY A 161 7.31 14.55 -13.14
N ALA A 162 8.37 14.21 -13.86
CA ALA A 162 8.96 12.88 -13.83
C ALA A 162 9.81 12.69 -12.57
N LYS A 163 9.69 11.52 -11.94
CA LYS A 163 10.57 11.09 -10.85
C LYS A 163 11.77 10.32 -11.42
N VAL A 164 12.97 10.65 -10.98
CA VAL A 164 14.17 9.89 -11.31
C VAL A 164 14.24 8.68 -10.39
N LEU A 165 14.21 7.47 -10.97
CA LEU A 165 14.31 6.21 -10.24
C LEU A 165 15.77 5.76 -10.12
N ASP A 166 16.54 5.88 -11.18
CA ASP A 166 17.93 5.41 -11.27
C ASP A 166 18.71 6.19 -12.31
N THR A 167 20.04 6.26 -12.15
CA THR A 167 20.97 6.84 -13.11
C THR A 167 22.18 5.93 -13.26
N GLN A 168 22.43 5.45 -14.45
CA GLN A 168 23.57 4.59 -14.78
C GLN A 168 24.58 5.32 -15.65
N TYR A 169 25.82 5.31 -15.21
CA TYR A 169 26.94 5.97 -15.89
C TYR A 169 27.84 4.92 -16.56
N ALA A 170 27.95 5.01 -17.90
CA ALA A 170 28.79 4.14 -18.70
C ALA A 170 29.44 4.97 -19.85
N GLU A 171 29.44 4.47 -21.08
CA GLU A 171 29.82 5.26 -22.27
C GLU A 171 28.86 6.43 -22.52
N ALA A 172 27.63 6.33 -22.05
CA ALA A 172 26.60 7.35 -22.04
C ALA A 172 25.84 7.26 -20.69
N VAL A 173 25.00 8.24 -20.40
CA VAL A 173 24.16 8.24 -19.21
C VAL A 173 22.81 7.63 -19.56
N THR A 174 22.38 6.62 -18.79
CA THR A 174 21.01 6.07 -18.87
C THR A 174 20.23 6.50 -17.64
N LEU A 175 19.16 7.26 -17.86
CA LEU A 175 18.20 7.69 -16.83
C LEU A 175 16.99 6.78 -16.87
N LYS A 176 16.57 6.30 -15.70
CA LYS A 176 15.26 5.67 -15.51
C LYS A 176 14.34 6.64 -14.79
N LEU A 177 13.26 7.00 -15.46
CA LEU A 177 12.28 7.98 -15.00
C LEU A 177 10.93 7.29 -14.84
N ARG A 178 10.08 7.78 -13.92
CA ARG A 178 8.69 7.35 -13.77
C ARG A 178 7.77 8.53 -13.92
N MET A 179 6.66 8.32 -14.62
CA MET A 179 5.57 9.30 -14.75
C MET A 179 4.21 8.61 -14.58
N LEU A 180 3.21 9.41 -14.27
CA LEU A 180 1.82 8.94 -14.34
C LEU A 180 1.48 8.57 -15.79
N ASP A 181 0.84 7.41 -15.96
CA ASP A 181 0.40 6.94 -17.27
C ASP A 181 -0.52 7.97 -17.95
N GLY A 182 -0.28 8.19 -19.25
CA GLY A 182 -0.98 9.19 -20.05
C GLY A 182 -0.43 10.63 -19.93
N THR A 183 0.57 10.89 -19.07
CA THR A 183 1.17 12.23 -18.92
C THR A 183 2.55 12.37 -19.53
N GLN A 184 3.10 11.33 -20.13
CA GLN A 184 4.49 11.25 -20.58
C GLN A 184 4.78 12.00 -21.89
N GLN A 185 3.78 12.30 -22.73
CA GLN A 185 4.02 12.85 -24.07
C GLN A 185 4.82 14.17 -24.07
N PRO A 186 4.53 15.16 -23.20
CA PRO A 186 5.33 16.40 -23.15
C PRO A 186 6.81 16.17 -22.80
N LEU A 187 7.11 15.15 -22.00
CA LEU A 187 8.50 14.78 -21.71
C LEU A 187 9.17 14.15 -22.93
N LEU A 188 8.51 13.24 -23.62
CA LEU A 188 9.03 12.57 -24.81
C LEU A 188 9.32 13.59 -25.93
N ASP A 189 8.44 14.56 -26.15
CA ASP A 189 8.64 15.62 -27.13
C ASP A 189 9.89 16.46 -26.82
N LYS A 190 10.07 16.85 -25.56
CA LYS A 190 11.25 17.61 -25.11
C LYS A 190 12.55 16.78 -25.18
N ILE A 191 12.51 15.48 -24.93
CA ILE A 191 13.66 14.59 -25.09
C ILE A 191 14.07 14.56 -26.57
N THR A 192 13.11 14.39 -27.47
CA THR A 192 13.35 14.35 -28.92
C THR A 192 13.96 15.67 -29.40
N GLU A 193 13.48 16.82 -28.93
CA GLU A 193 14.03 18.13 -29.22
C GLU A 193 15.48 18.26 -28.69
N LEU A 194 15.73 17.89 -27.42
CA LEU A 194 17.04 17.97 -26.77
C LEU A 194 18.09 17.14 -27.51
N CYS A 195 17.73 15.92 -27.91
CA CYS A 195 18.61 14.94 -28.55
C CYS A 195 18.62 15.05 -30.09
N ARG A 196 17.87 15.98 -30.66
CA ARG A 196 17.72 16.16 -32.13
C ARG A 196 17.33 14.88 -32.86
N GLY A 197 16.45 14.08 -32.24
CA GLY A 197 15.98 12.81 -32.79
C GLY A 197 17.02 11.67 -32.75
N GLN A 198 18.09 11.80 -31.98
CA GLN A 198 19.14 10.77 -31.82
C GLN A 198 19.06 10.05 -30.47
N GLU A 199 17.97 10.25 -29.74
CA GLU A 199 17.72 9.60 -28.46
C GLU A 199 17.40 8.10 -28.61
N ARG A 200 17.73 7.35 -27.55
CA ARG A 200 17.20 5.99 -27.33
C ARG A 200 16.28 6.05 -26.13
N VAL A 201 14.99 5.99 -26.41
CA VAL A 201 13.93 6.04 -25.39
C VAL A 201 13.11 4.75 -25.46
N GLU A 202 12.92 4.15 -24.31
CA GLU A 202 12.03 3.01 -24.13
C GLU A 202 10.99 3.38 -23.08
N VAL A 203 9.72 3.15 -23.36
CA VAL A 203 8.59 3.38 -22.45
C VAL A 203 7.97 2.03 -22.11
N SER A 204 7.81 1.73 -20.84
CA SER A 204 7.18 0.49 -20.39
C SER A 204 5.68 0.47 -20.70
N ASN A 205 5.08 -0.71 -20.63
CA ASN A 205 3.64 -0.79 -20.43
C ASN A 205 3.27 -0.15 -19.08
N PRO A 206 2.02 0.31 -18.91
CA PRO A 206 1.53 0.81 -17.62
C PRO A 206 1.72 -0.22 -16.51
N ILE A 207 2.19 0.24 -15.37
CA ILE A 207 2.39 -0.53 -14.14
C ILE A 207 1.77 0.21 -12.96
N ASP A 208 1.26 -0.51 -11.98
CA ASP A 208 0.89 0.09 -10.70
C ASP A 208 2.13 0.32 -9.85
N ALA A 209 2.36 1.55 -9.45
CA ALA A 209 3.55 1.92 -8.70
C ALA A 209 3.31 3.12 -7.77
N MET A 210 4.11 3.21 -6.73
CA MET A 210 4.14 4.40 -5.87
C MET A 210 4.64 5.61 -6.67
N PHE A 211 3.83 6.68 -6.58
CA PHE A 211 4.15 7.92 -7.30
C PHE A 211 3.86 9.17 -6.46
#